data_690ae47e4aaf0c333d65eac166ad2c63
#
_entry.id   690ae47e4aaf0c333d65eac166ad2c63
#
_cell.length_a   1.000
_cell.length_b   1.000
_cell.length_c   1.000
_cell.angle_alpha   90.00
_cell.angle_beta   90.00
_cell.angle_gamma   90.00
#
_symmetry.space_group_name_H-M   'P 1'
#
loop_
_entity.id
_entity.type
_entity.pdbx_description
1 polymer ?
#
loop_
_entity_poly.entity_id
_entity_poly.type
_entity_poly.pdbx_seq_one_letter_code
_entity_poly.pdbx_strand_id
1 'polypeptide(L)'
;MFDFRYHALSLVSVFLALVLGLLLGVAIGDKGLVSSAEHDVRASLRGDVRKAQRESETLRGQLDEQNRFLQEAYPLMVGSRLIGERVGVVALGDVSDEEIGHVRDALEATGGRLTSVAAMRTPLDLPALSAAARGTFYEQLQHNPKLLGRFGERIGAGYVAGGGKLLDRVRRQLLQSSSGARGGVDSVVLIREPRKFEPPHQKLLEDFEDGLVAGLSGNNGTVVGVETTDTKPSQVSWYRDHDIASVDDVDQLPGRAALVFALAGADGAYGTKSSADALLPKAANSLGSVTTTPSGSP
;
A
#
# COMPACT_ATOMS: atom_id res chain seq x y z
N MET A 1 -85.96 -14.09 45.04
CA MET A 1 -86.08 -15.06 43.99
C MET A 1 -85.04 -14.77 42.92
N PHE A 2 -84.03 -15.60 42.86
CA PHE A 2 -83.04 -15.44 41.78
C PHE A 2 -83.62 -15.86 40.48
N ASP A 3 -83.73 -14.97 39.51
CA ASP A 3 -84.30 -15.21 38.18
C ASP A 3 -83.36 -16.09 37.37
N PHE A 4 -83.62 -17.42 37.45
CA PHE A 4 -82.89 -18.47 36.74
C PHE A 4 -82.84 -18.22 35.22
N ARG A 5 -83.84 -17.55 34.69
CA ARG A 5 -83.93 -17.17 33.27
C ARG A 5 -82.86 -16.20 32.83
N TYR A 6 -82.50 -15.15 33.69
CA TYR A 6 -81.48 -14.21 33.38
C TYR A 6 -80.08 -14.84 33.43
N HIS A 7 -79.86 -15.75 34.39
CA HIS A 7 -78.57 -16.50 34.46
C HIS A 7 -78.33 -17.41 33.27
N ALA A 8 -79.36 -18.12 32.82
CA ALA A 8 -79.30 -18.98 31.65
C ALA A 8 -79.03 -18.17 30.37
N LEU A 9 -79.69 -17.02 30.19
CA LEU A 9 -79.48 -16.16 29.01
C LEU A 9 -78.07 -15.56 29.00
N SER A 10 -77.57 -15.12 30.12
CA SER A 10 -76.19 -14.60 30.26
C SER A 10 -75.14 -15.67 29.94
N LEU A 11 -75.35 -16.90 30.42
CA LEU A 11 -74.43 -18.02 30.15
C LEU A 11 -74.40 -18.42 28.66
N VAL A 12 -75.56 -18.45 28.02
CA VAL A 12 -75.70 -18.71 26.58
C VAL A 12 -74.99 -17.63 25.76
N SER A 13 -75.10 -16.35 26.15
CA SER A 13 -74.44 -15.25 25.46
C SER A 13 -72.93 -15.35 25.57
N VAL A 14 -72.39 -15.72 26.73
CA VAL A 14 -70.95 -15.91 26.94
C VAL A 14 -70.46 -17.09 26.12
N PHE A 15 -71.18 -18.22 26.12
CA PHE A 15 -70.80 -19.38 25.28
C PHE A 15 -70.88 -19.08 23.78
N LEU A 16 -71.88 -18.30 23.33
CA LEU A 16 -71.98 -17.90 21.94
C LEU A 16 -70.80 -17.00 21.53
N ALA A 17 -70.43 -16.03 22.39
CA ALA A 17 -69.29 -15.14 22.18
C ALA A 17 -67.98 -15.97 22.15
N LEU A 18 -67.84 -16.98 23.01
CA LEU A 18 -66.67 -17.86 23.04
C LEU A 18 -66.53 -18.71 21.78
N VAL A 19 -67.68 -19.27 21.32
CA VAL A 19 -67.71 -20.06 20.07
C VAL A 19 -67.38 -19.18 18.84
N LEU A 20 -67.95 -17.97 18.77
CA LEU A 20 -67.66 -17.03 17.71
C LEU A 20 -66.19 -16.57 17.76
N GLY A 21 -65.65 -16.32 18.95
CA GLY A 21 -64.25 -15.98 19.13
C GLY A 21 -63.32 -17.09 18.73
N LEU A 22 -63.65 -18.34 19.06
CA LEU A 22 -62.87 -19.51 18.66
C LEU A 22 -62.89 -19.75 17.14
N LEU A 23 -64.08 -19.61 16.51
CA LEU A 23 -64.27 -19.73 15.07
C LEU A 23 -63.49 -18.64 14.32
N LEU A 24 -63.54 -17.40 14.79
CA LEU A 24 -62.74 -16.30 14.26
C LEU A 24 -61.24 -16.55 14.48
N GLY A 25 -60.84 -17.00 15.65
CA GLY A 25 -59.45 -17.35 15.98
C GLY A 25 -58.89 -18.46 15.10
N VAL A 26 -59.69 -19.49 14.82
CA VAL A 26 -59.31 -20.58 13.90
C VAL A 26 -59.26 -20.10 12.45
N ALA A 27 -60.20 -19.24 12.02
CA ALA A 27 -60.22 -18.69 10.65
C ALA A 27 -59.05 -17.74 10.39
N ILE A 28 -58.62 -16.96 11.38
CA ILE A 28 -57.44 -16.09 11.30
C ILE A 28 -56.15 -16.90 11.48
N GLY A 29 -56.18 -17.97 12.27
CA GLY A 29 -55.09 -18.91 12.50
C GLY A 29 -54.90 -19.93 11.36
N ASP A 30 -55.78 -19.92 10.35
CA ASP A 30 -55.62 -20.80 9.21
C ASP A 30 -54.33 -20.45 8.47
N LYS A 31 -53.34 -21.37 8.57
CA LYS A 31 -51.94 -21.27 8.20
C LYS A 31 -51.67 -20.89 6.74
N GLY A 32 -52.73 -20.76 5.93
CA GLY A 32 -52.64 -20.48 4.51
C GLY A 32 -52.14 -19.08 4.17
N LEU A 33 -52.56 -18.05 4.90
CA LEU A 33 -52.19 -16.67 4.61
C LEU A 33 -50.76 -16.31 5.11
N VAL A 34 -50.37 -16.86 6.27
CA VAL A 34 -48.99 -16.66 6.81
C VAL A 34 -48.01 -17.51 6.01
N SER A 35 -48.39 -18.73 5.62
CA SER A 35 -47.58 -19.64 4.82
C SER A 35 -47.35 -19.12 3.39
N SER A 36 -48.33 -18.51 2.74
CA SER A 36 -48.14 -17.93 1.41
C SER A 36 -47.22 -16.69 1.45
N ALA A 37 -47.43 -15.81 2.43
CA ALA A 37 -46.52 -14.64 2.59
C ALA A 37 -45.07 -15.04 2.91
N GLU A 38 -44.84 -16.08 3.74
CA GLU A 38 -43.50 -16.63 3.98
C GLU A 38 -42.91 -17.28 2.71
N HIS A 39 -43.73 -18.00 1.92
CA HIS A 39 -43.28 -18.58 0.65
C HIS A 39 -42.89 -17.52 -0.37
N ASP A 40 -43.67 -16.44 -0.49
CA ASP A 40 -43.40 -15.36 -1.43
C ASP A 40 -42.14 -14.57 -1.03
N VAL A 41 -41.96 -14.28 0.27
CA VAL A 41 -40.74 -13.63 0.78
C VAL A 41 -39.51 -14.54 0.57
N ARG A 42 -39.62 -15.84 0.86
CA ARG A 42 -38.52 -16.79 0.61
C ARG A 42 -38.19 -16.95 -0.87
N ALA A 43 -39.21 -16.95 -1.74
CA ALA A 43 -39.02 -17.01 -3.18
C ALA A 43 -38.34 -15.73 -3.72
N SER A 44 -38.79 -14.57 -3.26
CA SER A 44 -38.16 -13.26 -3.58
C SER A 44 -36.72 -13.21 -3.13
N LEU A 45 -36.43 -13.51 -1.85
CA LEU A 45 -35.07 -13.54 -1.31
C LEU A 45 -34.14 -14.51 -2.07
N ARG A 46 -34.66 -15.70 -2.44
CA ARG A 46 -33.89 -16.64 -3.28
C ARG A 46 -33.62 -16.06 -4.69
N GLY A 47 -34.58 -15.31 -5.23
CA GLY A 47 -34.47 -14.61 -6.50
C GLY A 47 -33.37 -13.54 -6.43
N ASP A 48 -33.41 -12.71 -5.39
CA ASP A 48 -32.46 -11.62 -5.16
C ASP A 48 -31.04 -12.14 -4.91
N VAL A 49 -30.90 -13.21 -4.09
CA VAL A 49 -29.61 -13.87 -3.87
C VAL A 49 -29.02 -14.42 -5.16
N ARG A 50 -29.84 -15.12 -5.98
CA ARG A 50 -29.37 -15.63 -7.28
C ARG A 50 -29.01 -14.52 -8.26
N LYS A 51 -29.73 -13.39 -8.21
CA LYS A 51 -29.41 -12.22 -9.04
C LYS A 51 -28.08 -11.61 -8.60
N ALA A 52 -27.91 -11.36 -7.30
CA ALA A 52 -26.67 -10.84 -6.74
C ALA A 52 -25.47 -11.78 -7.01
N GLN A 53 -25.66 -13.10 -6.91
CA GLN A 53 -24.62 -14.06 -7.27
C GLN A 53 -24.21 -13.97 -8.74
N ARG A 54 -25.18 -13.93 -9.67
CA ARG A 54 -24.90 -13.78 -11.11
C ARG A 54 -24.21 -12.46 -11.44
N GLU A 55 -24.64 -11.35 -10.82
CA GLU A 55 -23.98 -10.05 -10.96
C GLU A 55 -22.53 -10.09 -10.44
N SER A 56 -22.31 -10.73 -9.28
CA SER A 56 -20.97 -10.93 -8.74
C SER A 56 -20.09 -11.79 -9.65
N GLU A 57 -20.61 -12.87 -10.21
CA GLU A 57 -19.87 -13.72 -11.17
C GLU A 57 -19.54 -12.96 -12.45
N THR A 58 -20.49 -12.17 -12.97
CA THR A 58 -20.27 -11.34 -14.17
C THR A 58 -19.19 -10.28 -13.91
N LEU A 59 -19.27 -9.58 -12.78
CA LEU A 59 -18.26 -8.58 -12.40
C LEU A 59 -16.88 -9.20 -12.19
N ARG A 60 -16.80 -10.38 -11.57
CA ARG A 60 -15.53 -11.12 -11.45
C ARG A 60 -14.95 -11.47 -12.80
N GLY A 61 -15.79 -11.99 -13.72
CA GLY A 61 -15.34 -12.29 -15.08
C GLY A 61 -14.81 -11.07 -15.83
N GLN A 62 -15.46 -9.90 -15.68
CA GLN A 62 -14.99 -8.63 -16.26
C GLN A 62 -13.67 -8.17 -15.64
N LEU A 63 -13.51 -8.29 -14.32
CA LEU A 63 -12.27 -7.97 -13.63
C LEU A 63 -11.12 -8.90 -14.07
N ASP A 64 -11.38 -10.19 -14.21
CA ASP A 64 -10.39 -11.16 -14.68
C ASP A 64 -9.94 -10.86 -16.11
N GLU A 65 -10.86 -10.46 -17.00
CA GLU A 65 -10.55 -10.06 -18.37
C GLU A 65 -9.72 -8.77 -18.39
N GLN A 66 -10.09 -7.76 -17.60
CA GLN A 66 -9.33 -6.52 -17.47
C GLN A 66 -7.92 -6.77 -16.90
N ASN A 67 -7.79 -7.61 -15.88
CA ASN A 67 -6.51 -7.98 -15.30
C ASN A 67 -5.62 -8.71 -16.31
N ARG A 68 -6.19 -9.62 -17.10
CA ARG A 68 -5.46 -10.30 -18.17
C ARG A 68 -4.96 -9.30 -19.22
N PHE A 69 -5.82 -8.39 -19.66
CA PHE A 69 -5.42 -7.33 -20.59
C PHE A 69 -4.28 -6.49 -20.01
N LEU A 70 -4.37 -6.07 -18.76
CA LEU A 70 -3.30 -5.30 -18.11
C LEU A 70 -1.99 -6.07 -18.02
N GLN A 71 -2.04 -7.39 -17.70
CA GLN A 71 -0.86 -8.25 -17.66
C GLN A 71 -0.19 -8.35 -19.04
N GLU A 72 -0.97 -8.52 -20.11
CA GLU A 72 -0.46 -8.58 -21.47
C GLU A 72 0.06 -7.23 -21.99
N ALA A 73 -0.59 -6.12 -21.60
CA ALA A 73 -0.19 -4.77 -21.96
C ALA A 73 1.02 -4.25 -21.17
N TYR A 74 1.25 -4.76 -19.96
CA TYR A 74 2.30 -4.29 -19.05
C TYR A 74 3.68 -4.26 -19.70
N PRO A 75 4.19 -5.34 -20.30
CA PRO A 75 5.50 -5.34 -20.97
C PRO A 75 5.59 -4.34 -22.12
N LEU A 76 4.47 -4.07 -22.79
CA LEU A 76 4.42 -3.10 -23.90
C LEU A 76 4.52 -1.66 -23.39
N MET A 77 3.95 -1.39 -22.20
CA MET A 77 3.99 -0.05 -21.60
C MET A 77 5.34 0.29 -20.98
N VAL A 78 5.96 -0.68 -20.30
CA VAL A 78 7.18 -0.45 -19.50
C VAL A 78 8.45 -0.96 -20.16
N GLY A 79 8.32 -1.70 -21.25
CA GLY A 79 9.45 -2.36 -21.91
C GLY A 79 10.59 -1.41 -22.23
N SER A 80 11.82 -1.84 -21.90
CA SER A 80 13.06 -1.13 -22.21
C SER A 80 13.24 0.26 -21.58
N ARG A 81 12.40 0.67 -20.63
CA ARG A 81 12.47 2.01 -20.03
C ARG A 81 13.62 2.19 -19.04
N LEU A 82 14.10 1.10 -18.46
CA LEU A 82 15.16 1.11 -17.46
C LEU A 82 16.35 0.24 -17.89
N ILE A 83 16.68 0.25 -19.19
CA ILE A 83 17.78 -0.57 -19.72
C ILE A 83 19.09 -0.22 -19.02
N GLY A 84 19.66 -1.24 -18.36
CA GLY A 84 20.95 -1.11 -17.67
C GLY A 84 20.88 -0.48 -16.28
N GLU A 85 19.70 0.05 -15.88
CA GLU A 85 19.49 0.66 -14.56
C GLU A 85 19.68 -0.36 -13.44
N ARG A 86 20.47 0.02 -12.44
CA ARG A 86 20.69 -0.73 -11.19
C ARG A 86 19.82 -0.09 -10.12
N VAL A 87 18.76 -0.76 -9.76
CA VAL A 87 17.81 -0.28 -8.74
C VAL A 87 18.19 -0.88 -7.38
N GLY A 88 18.24 -0.03 -6.36
CA GLY A 88 18.37 -0.43 -4.96
C GLY A 88 17.05 -0.23 -4.22
N VAL A 89 16.77 -1.06 -3.22
CA VAL A 89 15.68 -0.84 -2.25
C VAL A 89 16.29 -0.43 -0.91
N VAL A 90 15.77 0.65 -0.34
CA VAL A 90 16.06 1.08 1.02
C VAL A 90 14.74 1.09 1.79
N ALA A 91 14.66 0.33 2.87
CA ALA A 91 13.51 0.32 3.75
C ALA A 91 13.84 1.03 5.07
N LEU A 92 12.96 1.95 5.47
CA LEU A 92 13.00 2.63 6.76
C LEU A 92 12.11 1.85 7.75
N GLY A 93 12.66 0.80 8.32
CA GLY A 93 11.98 -0.18 9.16
C GLY A 93 11.94 -1.56 8.54
N ASP A 94 10.95 -2.35 8.94
CA ASP A 94 10.75 -3.69 8.42
C ASP A 94 10.23 -3.64 6.97
N VAL A 95 10.63 -4.60 6.16
CA VAL A 95 10.14 -4.81 4.81
C VAL A 95 9.93 -6.30 4.59
N SER A 96 8.82 -6.66 3.98
CA SER A 96 8.48 -8.03 3.67
C SER A 96 9.11 -8.48 2.34
N ASP A 97 9.29 -9.79 2.20
CA ASP A 97 9.73 -10.38 0.92
C ASP A 97 8.69 -10.14 -0.20
N GLU A 98 7.42 -9.98 0.16
CA GLU A 98 6.33 -9.67 -0.77
C GLU A 98 6.47 -8.26 -1.34
N GLU A 99 6.72 -7.24 -0.50
CA GLU A 99 6.95 -5.86 -0.95
C GLU A 99 8.18 -5.77 -1.88
N ILE A 100 9.26 -6.47 -1.53
CA ILE A 100 10.45 -6.58 -2.39
C ILE A 100 10.09 -7.31 -3.69
N GLY A 101 9.21 -8.32 -3.62
CA GLY A 101 8.67 -9.05 -4.77
C GLY A 101 7.95 -8.12 -5.75
N HIS A 102 7.08 -7.25 -5.26
CA HIS A 102 6.37 -6.28 -6.10
C HIS A 102 7.32 -5.34 -6.85
N VAL A 103 8.37 -4.86 -6.18
CA VAL A 103 9.40 -4.04 -6.84
C VAL A 103 10.16 -4.85 -7.89
N ARG A 104 10.49 -6.10 -7.60
CA ARG A 104 11.19 -6.98 -8.57
C ARG A 104 10.33 -7.24 -9.80
N ASP A 105 9.06 -7.57 -9.59
CA ASP A 105 8.10 -7.80 -10.67
C ASP A 105 7.91 -6.56 -11.55
N ALA A 106 7.90 -5.37 -10.93
CA ALA A 106 7.83 -4.12 -11.68
C ALA A 106 9.01 -3.94 -12.65
N LEU A 107 10.17 -4.46 -12.31
CA LEU A 107 11.39 -4.30 -13.11
C LEU A 107 11.56 -5.38 -14.19
N GLU A 108 10.85 -6.51 -14.14
CA GLU A 108 11.10 -7.69 -14.96
C GLU A 108 11.14 -7.40 -16.47
N ALA A 109 10.18 -6.60 -16.98
CA ALA A 109 10.08 -6.29 -18.42
C ALA A 109 10.86 -5.04 -18.84
N THR A 110 11.49 -4.32 -17.92
CA THR A 110 12.03 -2.96 -18.16
C THR A 110 13.47 -2.92 -18.65
N GLY A 111 14.21 -4.00 -18.48
CA GLY A 111 15.66 -4.05 -18.67
C GLY A 111 16.48 -3.52 -17.47
N GLY A 112 15.81 -3.01 -16.44
CA GLY A 112 16.39 -2.66 -15.14
C GLY A 112 16.55 -3.90 -14.23
N ARG A 113 17.33 -3.78 -13.17
CA ARG A 113 17.56 -4.88 -12.23
C ARG A 113 17.62 -4.40 -10.79
N LEU A 114 16.90 -5.11 -9.92
CA LEU A 114 17.06 -4.97 -8.48
C LEU A 114 18.41 -5.57 -8.07
N THR A 115 19.34 -4.74 -7.63
CA THR A 115 20.73 -5.16 -7.33
C THR A 115 21.02 -5.26 -5.85
N SER A 116 20.35 -4.48 -5.01
CA SER A 116 20.57 -4.48 -3.56
C SER A 116 19.29 -4.10 -2.79
N VAL A 117 19.16 -4.65 -1.61
CA VAL A 117 18.12 -4.33 -0.63
C VAL A 117 18.78 -4.05 0.71
N ALA A 118 18.37 -2.99 1.40
CA ALA A 118 18.83 -2.64 2.73
C ALA A 118 17.65 -2.19 3.59
N ALA A 119 17.34 -2.93 4.65
CA ALA A 119 16.34 -2.54 5.64
C ALA A 119 17.05 -1.91 6.84
N MET A 120 16.69 -0.67 7.16
CA MET A 120 17.26 0.09 8.28
C MET A 120 16.62 -0.36 9.60
N ARG A 121 17.43 -0.48 10.62
CA ARG A 121 16.95 -0.79 11.96
C ARG A 121 16.26 0.43 12.57
N THR A 122 15.05 0.24 13.03
CA THR A 122 14.27 1.26 13.76
C THR A 122 13.73 0.68 15.07
N PRO A 123 13.86 1.37 16.22
CA PRO A 123 14.58 2.64 16.41
C PRO A 123 16.12 2.47 16.27
N LEU A 124 16.79 3.60 16.06
CA LEU A 124 18.26 3.62 15.97
C LEU A 124 18.92 3.38 17.33
N ASP A 125 19.88 2.46 17.37
CA ASP A 125 20.73 2.23 18.56
C ASP A 125 21.95 3.18 18.49
N LEU A 126 21.77 4.42 19.02
CA LEU A 126 22.83 5.43 18.99
C LEU A 126 24.10 5.02 19.74
N PRO A 127 24.05 4.36 20.91
CA PRO A 127 25.23 3.82 21.56
C PRO A 127 26.02 2.86 20.66
N ALA A 128 25.32 1.88 20.06
CA ALA A 128 25.97 0.91 19.18
C ALA A 128 26.51 1.54 17.89
N LEU A 129 25.79 2.50 17.30
CA LEU A 129 26.25 3.25 16.12
C LEU A 129 27.49 4.10 16.44
N SER A 130 27.49 4.81 17.56
CA SER A 130 28.66 5.58 18.04
C SER A 130 29.90 4.69 18.22
N ALA A 131 29.70 3.54 18.88
CA ALA A 131 30.80 2.59 19.10
C ALA A 131 31.33 2.01 17.78
N ALA A 132 30.48 1.70 16.82
CA ALA A 132 30.86 1.24 15.49
C ALA A 132 31.56 2.31 14.66
N ALA A 133 31.16 3.57 14.83
CA ALA A 133 31.74 4.74 14.15
C ALA A 133 33.03 5.27 14.79
N ARG A 134 33.59 4.56 15.78
CA ARG A 134 34.81 4.99 16.50
C ARG A 134 35.96 5.36 15.57
N GLY A 135 36.63 6.44 15.88
CA GLY A 135 37.69 7.00 15.03
C GLY A 135 37.17 7.77 13.83
N THR A 136 35.88 8.09 13.78
CA THR A 136 35.29 9.00 12.81
C THR A 136 34.61 10.18 13.53
N PHE A 137 34.22 11.19 12.77
CA PHE A 137 33.45 12.33 13.31
C PHE A 137 32.12 11.87 13.99
N TYR A 138 31.58 10.70 13.62
CA TYR A 138 30.31 10.19 14.07
C TYR A 138 30.40 9.31 15.34
N GLU A 139 31.57 9.15 15.95
CA GLU A 139 31.67 8.48 17.25
C GLU A 139 30.93 9.23 18.39
N GLN A 140 30.58 10.47 18.15
CA GLN A 140 29.89 11.34 19.10
C GLN A 140 28.35 11.28 18.97
N LEU A 141 27.76 10.46 18.08
CA LEU A 141 26.32 10.39 17.83
C LEU A 141 25.49 10.24 19.11
N GLN A 142 25.93 9.40 20.04
CA GLN A 142 25.26 9.20 21.32
C GLN A 142 25.15 10.49 22.16
N HIS A 143 26.17 11.34 22.14
CA HIS A 143 26.27 12.56 22.93
C HIS A 143 25.85 13.81 22.13
N ASN A 144 25.86 13.73 20.82
CA ASN A 144 25.48 14.81 19.93
C ASN A 144 24.54 14.32 18.81
N PRO A 145 23.24 14.10 19.13
CA PRO A 145 22.25 13.63 18.15
C PRO A 145 22.05 14.58 16.95
N LYS A 146 22.43 15.86 17.06
CA LYS A 146 22.37 16.82 15.93
C LYS A 146 23.21 16.38 14.72
N LEU A 147 24.10 15.40 14.91
CA LEU A 147 24.87 14.81 13.82
C LEU A 147 24.08 13.81 12.97
N LEU A 148 22.86 13.40 13.41
CA LEU A 148 22.08 12.35 12.74
C LEU A 148 21.74 12.69 11.29
N GLY A 149 21.36 13.94 10.99
CA GLY A 149 21.10 14.34 9.62
C GLY A 149 22.34 14.16 8.72
N ARG A 150 23.51 14.66 9.15
CA ARG A 150 24.77 14.46 8.42
C ARG A 150 25.19 12.99 8.35
N PHE A 151 24.90 12.22 9.39
CA PHE A 151 25.17 10.79 9.39
C PHE A 151 24.28 10.10 8.36
N GLY A 152 22.97 10.36 8.34
CA GLY A 152 22.04 9.86 7.35
C GLY A 152 22.47 10.19 5.92
N GLU A 153 22.81 11.45 5.66
CA GLU A 153 23.29 11.91 4.35
C GLU A 153 24.52 11.10 3.89
N ARG A 154 25.49 10.90 4.79
CA ARG A 154 26.68 10.13 4.46
C ARG A 154 26.39 8.63 4.22
N ILE A 155 25.42 8.08 4.94
CA ILE A 155 24.94 6.70 4.74
C ILE A 155 24.24 6.58 3.39
N GLY A 156 23.30 7.48 3.05
CA GLY A 156 22.57 7.49 1.77
C GLY A 156 23.54 7.60 0.58
N ALA A 157 24.44 8.57 0.61
CA ALA A 157 25.45 8.72 -0.42
C ALA A 157 26.36 7.49 -0.54
N GLY A 158 26.71 6.87 0.60
CA GLY A 158 27.47 5.61 0.61
C GLY A 158 26.70 4.44 -0.01
N TYR A 159 25.39 4.35 0.22
CA TYR A 159 24.56 3.33 -0.37
C TYR A 159 24.49 3.45 -1.89
N VAL A 160 24.21 4.65 -2.40
CA VAL A 160 24.18 4.93 -3.85
C VAL A 160 25.51 4.63 -4.51
N ALA A 161 26.63 5.01 -3.87
CA ALA A 161 27.98 4.71 -4.36
C ALA A 161 28.38 3.22 -4.28
N GLY A 162 27.54 2.36 -3.68
CA GLY A 162 27.83 0.94 -3.51
C GLY A 162 28.74 0.57 -2.34
N GLY A 163 28.95 1.50 -1.41
CA GLY A 163 29.74 1.30 -0.21
C GLY A 163 30.42 2.57 0.29
N GLY A 164 31.18 2.43 1.37
CA GLY A 164 31.95 3.52 1.94
C GLY A 164 32.44 3.18 3.34
N LYS A 165 33.61 3.74 3.73
CA LYS A 165 34.27 3.43 5.02
C LYS A 165 33.33 3.54 6.22
N LEU A 166 32.42 4.51 6.24
CA LEU A 166 31.46 4.69 7.32
C LEU A 166 30.37 3.61 7.26
N LEU A 167 29.71 3.45 6.11
CA LEU A 167 28.65 2.48 5.93
C LEU A 167 29.14 1.06 6.26
N ASP A 168 30.31 0.68 5.81
CA ASP A 168 30.91 -0.63 6.09
C ASP A 168 31.14 -0.86 7.59
N ARG A 169 31.54 0.17 8.34
CA ARG A 169 31.73 0.10 9.79
C ARG A 169 30.44 -0.08 10.57
N VAL A 170 29.42 0.70 10.23
CA VAL A 170 28.16 0.76 10.98
C VAL A 170 27.10 -0.23 10.48
N ARG A 171 27.36 -0.91 9.36
CA ARG A 171 26.39 -1.74 8.64
C ARG A 171 25.62 -2.70 9.55
N ARG A 172 26.31 -3.43 10.42
CA ARG A 172 25.70 -4.44 11.31
C ARG A 172 24.80 -3.82 12.39
N GLN A 173 25.07 -2.59 12.81
CA GLN A 173 24.28 -1.86 13.80
C GLN A 173 23.12 -1.11 13.16
N LEU A 174 23.36 -0.61 11.95
CA LEU A 174 22.41 0.21 11.21
C LEU A 174 21.37 -0.63 10.47
N LEU A 175 21.77 -1.74 9.83
CA LEU A 175 20.89 -2.56 9.03
C LEU A 175 20.33 -3.72 9.85
N GLN A 176 19.03 -3.94 9.70
CA GLN A 176 18.36 -5.13 10.19
C GLN A 176 18.58 -6.31 9.24
N SER A 177 18.43 -6.06 7.94
CA SER A 177 18.73 -7.01 6.88
C SER A 177 19.37 -6.33 5.69
N SER A 178 20.12 -7.07 4.91
CA SER A 178 20.64 -6.62 3.63
C SER A 178 20.93 -7.79 2.71
N SER A 179 20.59 -7.64 1.44
CA SER A 179 20.85 -8.65 0.40
C SER A 179 21.32 -7.98 -0.90
N GLY A 180 21.83 -8.79 -1.82
CA GLY A 180 22.28 -8.35 -3.13
C GLY A 180 23.77 -8.02 -3.22
N ALA A 181 24.17 -7.48 -4.37
CA ALA A 181 25.56 -7.18 -4.68
C ALA A 181 26.05 -5.88 -4.02
N ARG A 182 27.34 -5.86 -3.66
CA ARG A 182 28.01 -4.60 -3.29
C ARG A 182 28.37 -3.86 -4.58
N GLY A 183 27.58 -2.90 -4.96
CA GLY A 183 27.80 -2.06 -6.13
C GLY A 183 26.94 -0.83 -6.06
N GLY A 184 27.31 0.22 -6.78
CA GLY A 184 26.50 1.43 -6.84
C GLY A 184 25.12 1.13 -7.48
N VAL A 185 24.16 1.97 -7.14
CA VAL A 185 22.82 1.97 -7.72
C VAL A 185 22.59 3.28 -8.45
N ASP A 186 21.79 3.22 -9.50
CA ASP A 186 21.48 4.40 -10.31
C ASP A 186 20.17 5.05 -9.82
N SER A 187 19.26 4.21 -9.29
CA SER A 187 17.97 4.64 -8.73
C SER A 187 17.66 3.88 -7.43
N VAL A 188 16.86 4.49 -6.56
CA VAL A 188 16.48 3.94 -5.26
C VAL A 188 14.98 3.91 -5.10
N VAL A 189 14.43 2.75 -4.76
CA VAL A 189 13.07 2.61 -4.25
C VAL A 189 13.12 2.72 -2.73
N LEU A 190 12.39 3.67 -2.17
CA LEU A 190 12.33 3.93 -0.74
C LEU A 190 11.00 3.43 -0.19
N ILE A 191 11.06 2.51 0.77
CA ILE A 191 9.90 1.98 1.50
C ILE A 191 9.96 2.52 2.92
N ARG A 192 8.90 3.20 3.36
CA ARG A 192 8.82 3.72 4.73
C ARG A 192 7.69 3.04 5.48
N GLU A 193 8.06 2.35 6.57
CA GLU A 193 7.07 1.76 7.45
C GLU A 193 6.38 2.83 8.32
N PRO A 194 5.03 2.85 8.40
CA PRO A 194 4.28 3.84 9.18
C PRO A 194 4.36 3.54 10.68
N ARG A 195 5.50 3.77 11.30
CA ARG A 195 5.69 3.65 12.76
C ARG A 195 5.67 5.01 13.44
N LYS A 196 5.14 5.04 14.65
CA LYS A 196 5.21 6.20 15.55
C LYS A 196 6.02 5.80 16.78
N PHE A 197 6.97 6.65 17.13
CA PHE A 197 7.76 6.51 18.34
C PHE A 197 7.44 7.63 19.31
N GLU A 198 7.64 7.37 20.61
CA GLU A 198 7.56 8.42 21.61
C GLU A 198 8.70 9.42 21.44
N PRO A 199 8.47 10.72 21.68
CA PRO A 199 9.55 11.68 21.79
C PRO A 199 10.51 11.28 22.93
N PRO A 200 11.85 11.38 22.78
CA PRO A 200 12.58 12.04 21.69
C PRO A 200 12.93 11.14 20.49
N HIS A 201 12.63 9.83 20.52
CA HIS A 201 13.04 8.87 19.48
C HIS A 201 12.47 9.24 18.11
N GLN A 202 11.24 9.75 18.06
CA GLN A 202 10.61 10.20 16.82
C GLN A 202 11.45 11.29 16.12
N LYS A 203 11.86 12.32 16.87
CA LYS A 203 12.69 13.41 16.32
C LYS A 203 14.05 12.94 15.83
N LEU A 204 14.67 12.01 16.56
CA LEU A 204 15.96 11.45 16.17
C LEU A 204 15.86 10.66 14.87
N LEU A 205 14.76 9.91 14.70
CA LEU A 205 14.50 9.18 13.48
C LEU A 205 14.25 10.12 12.30
N GLU A 206 13.44 11.16 12.49
CA GLU A 206 13.18 12.18 11.47
C GLU A 206 14.48 12.86 11.02
N ASP A 207 15.32 13.33 11.95
CA ASP A 207 16.60 13.95 11.61
C ASP A 207 17.52 13.00 10.79
N PHE A 208 17.47 11.70 11.08
CA PHE A 208 18.20 10.69 10.32
C PHE A 208 17.59 10.44 8.94
N GLU A 209 16.26 10.30 8.86
CA GLU A 209 15.52 10.04 7.62
C GLU A 209 15.71 11.21 6.63
N ASP A 210 15.57 12.46 7.10
CA ASP A 210 15.82 13.67 6.29
C ASP A 210 17.23 13.65 5.66
N GLY A 211 18.22 13.36 6.48
CA GLY A 211 19.59 13.25 5.99
C GLY A 211 19.77 12.08 5.03
N LEU A 212 19.21 10.92 5.32
CA LEU A 212 19.31 9.73 4.48
C LEU A 212 18.74 10.02 3.09
N VAL A 213 17.54 10.61 3.02
CA VAL A 213 16.92 11.01 1.74
C VAL A 213 17.82 11.98 0.98
N ALA A 214 18.33 13.01 1.63
CA ALA A 214 19.25 13.94 0.99
C ALA A 214 20.49 13.24 0.42
N GLY A 215 21.01 12.25 1.15
CA GLY A 215 22.14 11.44 0.68
C GLY A 215 21.80 10.48 -0.47
N LEU A 216 20.59 9.90 -0.48
CA LEU A 216 20.11 9.04 -1.56
C LEU A 216 19.84 9.81 -2.84
N SER A 217 19.27 11.03 -2.73
CA SER A 217 18.97 11.91 -3.87
C SER A 217 20.21 12.67 -4.38
N GLY A 218 21.33 12.57 -3.67
CA GLY A 218 22.59 13.19 -4.09
C GLY A 218 23.09 12.65 -5.43
N ASN A 219 23.86 13.45 -6.17
CA ASN A 219 24.42 13.09 -7.48
C ASN A 219 23.39 12.75 -8.58
N ASN A 220 22.23 13.38 -8.58
CA ASN A 220 21.13 13.14 -9.52
C ASN A 220 20.55 11.72 -9.48
N GLY A 221 20.70 10.99 -8.37
CA GLY A 221 20.06 9.71 -8.17
C GLY A 221 18.53 9.87 -8.09
N THR A 222 17.78 9.08 -8.86
CA THR A 222 16.32 9.05 -8.76
C THR A 222 15.91 8.27 -7.50
N VAL A 223 15.11 8.90 -6.63
CA VAL A 223 14.50 8.25 -5.47
C VAL A 223 12.99 8.23 -5.66
N VAL A 224 12.38 7.06 -5.50
CA VAL A 224 10.91 6.89 -5.60
C VAL A 224 10.41 6.22 -4.33
N GLY A 225 9.50 6.89 -3.62
CA GLY A 225 8.82 6.32 -2.48
C GLY A 225 7.75 5.32 -2.93
N VAL A 226 7.63 4.19 -2.25
CA VAL A 226 6.55 3.23 -2.55
C VAL A 226 5.86 2.77 -1.28
N GLU A 227 4.57 2.48 -1.43
CA GLU A 227 3.77 1.79 -0.42
C GLU A 227 2.76 0.87 -1.11
N THR A 228 2.20 -0.08 -0.36
CA THR A 228 1.12 -0.95 -0.83
C THR A 228 -0.24 -0.32 -0.55
N THR A 229 -1.29 -0.84 -1.19
CA THR A 229 -2.68 -0.41 -0.95
C THR A 229 -3.07 -0.51 0.52
N ASP A 230 -2.51 -1.47 1.26
CA ASP A 230 -2.83 -1.72 2.68
C ASP A 230 -2.05 -0.85 3.67
N THR A 231 -1.03 -0.10 3.21
CA THR A 231 -0.22 0.76 4.09
C THR A 231 -1.08 1.85 4.74
N LYS A 232 -1.14 1.84 6.07
CA LYS A 232 -1.92 2.80 6.88
C LYS A 232 -1.15 3.22 8.13
N PRO A 233 -1.02 4.53 8.39
CA PRO A 233 -1.37 5.65 7.49
C PRO A 233 -0.49 5.70 6.24
N SER A 234 -1.03 6.27 5.14
CA SER A 234 -0.26 6.49 3.92
C SER A 234 0.95 7.39 4.15
N GLN A 235 2.04 7.06 3.48
CA GLN A 235 3.31 7.79 3.57
C GLN A 235 3.50 8.80 2.41
N VAL A 236 2.55 8.91 1.49
CA VAL A 236 2.62 9.83 0.33
C VAL A 236 2.88 11.29 0.74
N SER A 237 2.25 11.77 1.82
CA SER A 237 2.53 13.12 2.32
C SER A 237 3.98 13.29 2.78
N TRP A 238 4.53 12.29 3.46
CA TRP A 238 5.92 12.30 3.88
C TRP A 238 6.88 12.31 2.67
N TYR A 239 6.61 11.50 1.64
CA TYR A 239 7.40 11.52 0.40
C TYR A 239 7.34 12.89 -0.30
N ARG A 240 6.15 13.48 -0.36
CA ARG A 240 5.94 14.83 -0.94
C ARG A 240 6.71 15.90 -0.17
N ASP A 241 6.73 15.84 1.16
CA ASP A 241 7.46 16.79 2.00
C ASP A 241 8.99 16.71 1.80
N HIS A 242 9.46 15.61 1.19
CA HIS A 242 10.88 15.38 0.85
C HIS A 242 11.17 15.51 -0.65
N ASP A 243 10.24 16.07 -1.43
CA ASP A 243 10.36 16.20 -2.89
C ASP A 243 10.68 14.86 -3.61
N ILE A 244 10.08 13.77 -3.13
CA ILE A 244 10.23 12.42 -3.70
C ILE A 244 8.95 12.04 -4.44
N ALA A 245 9.10 11.62 -5.72
CA ALA A 245 8.01 10.95 -6.44
C ALA A 245 7.55 9.70 -5.69
N SER A 246 6.26 9.40 -5.69
CA SER A 246 5.74 8.29 -4.90
C SER A 246 4.65 7.48 -5.61
N VAL A 247 4.53 6.21 -5.19
CA VAL A 247 3.51 5.26 -5.67
C VAL A 247 2.87 4.57 -4.46
N ASP A 248 1.55 4.60 -4.37
CA ASP A 248 0.80 4.13 -3.20
C ASP A 248 0.11 2.76 -3.36
N ASP A 249 0.33 2.10 -4.49
CA ASP A 249 -0.30 0.84 -4.87
C ASP A 249 0.65 -0.10 -5.65
N VAL A 250 1.91 -0.20 -5.21
CA VAL A 250 2.94 -1.03 -5.88
C VAL A 250 2.58 -2.52 -5.96
N ASP A 251 1.68 -3.00 -5.11
CA ASP A 251 1.08 -4.33 -5.13
C ASP A 251 0.15 -4.54 -6.34
N GLN A 252 -0.31 -3.47 -7.01
CA GLN A 252 -1.17 -3.50 -8.17
C GLN A 252 -0.38 -3.25 -9.47
N LEU A 253 -0.87 -3.77 -10.62
CA LEU A 253 -0.22 -3.56 -11.92
C LEU A 253 -0.10 -2.08 -12.33
N PRO A 254 -1.15 -1.23 -12.13
CA PRO A 254 -1.01 0.20 -12.40
C PRO A 254 0.10 0.87 -11.58
N GLY A 255 0.19 0.53 -10.28
CA GLY A 255 1.24 1.06 -9.41
C GLY A 255 2.63 0.60 -9.83
N ARG A 256 2.79 -0.66 -10.24
CA ARG A 256 4.07 -1.14 -10.80
C ARG A 256 4.47 -0.36 -12.06
N ALA A 257 3.51 -0.06 -12.95
CA ALA A 257 3.77 0.78 -14.11
C ALA A 257 4.15 2.22 -13.70
N ALA A 258 3.44 2.81 -12.74
CA ALA A 258 3.76 4.12 -12.21
C ALA A 258 5.17 4.16 -11.60
N LEU A 259 5.58 3.12 -10.87
CA LEU A 259 6.94 2.99 -10.34
C LEU A 259 8.00 3.02 -11.44
N VAL A 260 7.79 2.29 -12.53
CA VAL A 260 8.73 2.29 -13.67
C VAL A 260 8.83 3.68 -14.29
N PHE A 261 7.72 4.38 -14.47
CA PHE A 261 7.73 5.74 -15.00
C PHE A 261 8.40 6.73 -14.04
N ALA A 262 8.17 6.60 -12.74
CA ALA A 262 8.80 7.44 -11.73
C ALA A 262 10.33 7.21 -11.68
N LEU A 263 10.78 5.94 -11.73
CA LEU A 263 12.21 5.61 -11.85
C LEU A 263 12.82 6.15 -13.16
N ALA A 264 12.03 6.25 -14.24
CA ALA A 264 12.45 6.88 -15.49
C ALA A 264 12.37 8.43 -15.46
N GLY A 265 12.08 9.04 -14.32
CA GLY A 265 12.11 10.49 -14.11
C GLY A 265 10.75 11.19 -14.13
N ALA A 266 9.62 10.45 -14.03
CA ALA A 266 8.33 11.10 -13.84
C ALA A 266 8.19 11.54 -12.38
N ASP A 267 7.79 12.81 -12.19
CA ASP A 267 7.60 13.42 -10.88
C ASP A 267 6.12 13.51 -10.50
N GLY A 268 5.80 13.31 -9.21
CA GLY A 268 4.46 13.38 -8.65
C GLY A 268 4.10 12.19 -7.76
N ALA A 269 2.89 12.20 -7.23
CA ALA A 269 2.33 11.09 -6.43
C ALA A 269 1.32 10.29 -7.26
N TYR A 270 1.55 9.01 -7.41
CA TYR A 270 0.74 8.12 -8.25
C TYR A 270 0.10 7.00 -7.45
N GLY A 271 -1.08 6.56 -7.90
CA GLY A 271 -1.77 5.43 -7.31
C GLY A 271 -3.25 5.63 -7.13
N THR A 272 -3.85 4.82 -6.27
CA THR A 272 -5.30 4.71 -6.07
C THR A 272 -5.82 5.39 -4.82
N LYS A 273 -4.95 5.75 -3.87
CA LYS A 273 -5.34 6.44 -2.64
C LYS A 273 -5.68 7.92 -2.91
N SER A 274 -6.47 8.51 -2.05
CA SER A 274 -6.86 9.93 -2.15
C SER A 274 -5.70 10.91 -2.00
N SER A 275 -4.54 10.44 -1.56
CA SER A 275 -3.28 11.19 -1.44
C SER A 275 -2.52 11.29 -2.77
N ALA A 276 -2.83 10.44 -3.77
CA ALA A 276 -2.23 10.47 -5.08
C ALA A 276 -2.79 11.62 -5.95
N ASP A 277 -1.95 12.15 -6.83
CA ASP A 277 -2.35 13.20 -7.78
C ASP A 277 -3.00 12.60 -9.03
N ALA A 278 -2.59 11.40 -9.43
CA ALA A 278 -3.10 10.66 -10.58
C ALA A 278 -2.79 9.16 -10.46
N LEU A 279 -3.49 8.34 -11.23
CA LEU A 279 -3.20 6.89 -11.30
C LEU A 279 -1.85 6.62 -12.00
N LEU A 280 -1.56 7.34 -13.06
CA LEU A 280 -0.33 7.21 -13.87
C LEU A 280 0.18 8.59 -14.30
N PRO A 281 1.48 8.73 -14.57
CA PRO A 281 2.04 9.94 -15.17
C PRO A 281 1.36 10.30 -16.50
N LYS A 282 1.16 11.59 -16.76
CA LYS A 282 0.68 12.06 -18.07
C LYS A 282 1.72 11.74 -19.16
N ALA A 283 1.25 11.33 -20.34
CA ALA A 283 2.11 10.90 -21.44
C ALA A 283 3.21 11.91 -21.83
N ALA A 284 2.97 13.22 -21.65
CA ALA A 284 3.94 14.28 -21.90
C ALA A 284 5.18 14.23 -20.98
N ASN A 285 5.04 13.67 -19.78
CA ASN A 285 6.13 13.57 -18.79
C ASN A 285 6.84 12.21 -18.85
N SER A 286 6.31 11.25 -19.62
CA SER A 286 6.82 9.89 -19.70
C SER A 286 7.71 9.60 -20.91
N LEU A 287 7.73 10.52 -21.88
CA LEU A 287 8.63 10.46 -23.03
C LEU A 287 9.83 11.35 -22.70
N GLY A 288 10.83 10.78 -22.05
CA GLY A 288 12.14 11.43 -21.93
C GLY A 288 12.53 11.98 -23.29
N SER A 289 12.90 13.25 -23.34
CA SER A 289 13.36 13.93 -24.54
C SER A 289 14.41 13.08 -25.24
N VAL A 290 14.02 12.43 -26.31
CA VAL A 290 14.98 11.90 -27.29
C VAL A 290 15.69 13.11 -27.87
N THR A 291 16.83 13.44 -27.32
CA THR A 291 17.76 14.39 -27.92
C THR A 291 18.24 13.78 -29.23
N THR A 292 17.52 14.05 -30.33
CA THR A 292 18.05 13.85 -31.66
C THR A 292 19.16 14.87 -31.84
N THR A 293 20.40 14.42 -31.66
CA THR A 293 21.57 15.14 -32.11
C THR A 293 21.47 15.16 -33.65
N PRO A 294 21.35 16.33 -34.28
CA PRO A 294 21.41 16.36 -35.73
C PRO A 294 22.85 15.97 -36.12
N SER A 295 23.00 14.86 -36.83
CA SER A 295 24.25 14.49 -37.47
C SER A 295 24.53 15.55 -38.54
N GLY A 296 25.51 16.41 -38.26
CA GLY A 296 26.08 17.31 -39.22
C GLY A 296 26.68 16.48 -40.36
N SER A 297 26.18 16.72 -41.58
CA SER A 297 26.82 16.28 -42.82
C SER A 297 27.90 17.26 -43.22
N PRO A 298 28.89 16.82 -43.99
CA PRO A 298 30.19 17.40 -44.24
C PRO A 298 30.18 18.72 -45.03
#